data_b935b6106ffd5383f35ce58e862fa4dc
#
_entry.id   b935b6106ffd5383f35ce58e862fa4dc
#
_cell.length_a   1.000
_cell.length_b   1.000
_cell.length_c   1.000
_cell.angle_alpha   90.00
_cell.angle_beta   90.00
_cell.angle_gamma   90.00
#
_symmetry.space_group_name_H-M   'P 1'
#
loop_
_entity.id
_entity.type
_entity.pdbx_description
1 polymer ?
#
loop_
_entity_poly.entity_id
_entity_poly.type
_entity_poly.pdbx_seq_one_letter_code
_entity_poly.pdbx_strand_id
1 'polypeptide(L)'
;FEAATSPGGTGWDEVLPVLLVSGADSHCTRWTSALIEPLQALGHRVVRYDHRDSGLSSKVPSDVGYTLDDLADDALAVMEAHGVERAHVIGRSMGGMVGQVLALDHPDRVATLTLACSTPGLGDERLPVATDWLLERMTERLFTGPPRGEADRAAWIVEQDEWFAGSRYAVPTASRLVVALAEVARCWY
;
A
#
# COMPACT_ATOMS: atom_id res chain seq x y z
N PHE A 1 -6.22 -12.41 2.02
CA PHE A 1 -6.62 -11.32 2.92
C PHE A 1 -6.04 -11.58 4.30
N GLU A 2 -5.26 -10.65 4.81
CA GLU A 2 -4.72 -10.75 6.16
C GLU A 2 -5.31 -9.60 6.98
N ALA A 3 -6.27 -9.91 7.84
CA ALA A 3 -6.79 -8.96 8.81
C ALA A 3 -6.09 -9.20 10.14
N ALA A 4 -5.28 -8.27 10.59
CA ALA A 4 -4.81 -8.27 11.97
C ALA A 4 -5.96 -7.74 12.84
N THR A 5 -6.71 -8.65 13.49
CA THR A 5 -7.79 -8.29 14.40
C THR A 5 -7.27 -8.20 15.83
N SER A 6 -7.60 -7.12 16.53
CA SER A 6 -7.44 -7.05 17.98
C SER A 6 -8.43 -7.99 18.68
N PRO A 7 -8.07 -8.65 19.80
CA PRO A 7 -8.99 -9.46 20.56
C PRO A 7 -10.13 -8.58 21.13
N GLY A 8 -11.37 -9.02 20.93
CA GLY A 8 -12.58 -8.28 21.28
C GLY A 8 -12.65 -7.92 22.76
N GLY A 9 -12.71 -6.63 23.02
CA GLY A 9 -13.06 -6.04 24.30
C GLY A 9 -14.33 -5.18 24.12
N THR A 10 -15.22 -5.20 25.08
CA THR A 10 -16.52 -4.56 25.10
C THR A 10 -16.45 -3.03 25.27
N GLY A 11 -15.82 -2.33 24.33
CA GLY A 11 -15.67 -0.87 24.38
C GLY A 11 -15.34 -0.24 23.03
N TRP A 12 -15.42 -1.00 21.96
CA TRP A 12 -14.93 -0.64 20.63
C TRP A 12 -15.98 -0.12 19.66
N ASP A 13 -17.23 0.02 20.10
CA ASP A 13 -18.38 0.41 19.26
C ASP A 13 -18.27 1.85 18.70
N GLU A 14 -17.29 2.64 19.16
CA GLU A 14 -17.04 4.00 18.68
C GLU A 14 -15.73 4.18 17.89
N VAL A 15 -14.85 3.16 17.83
CA VAL A 15 -13.54 3.27 17.14
C VAL A 15 -13.62 2.63 15.76
N LEU A 16 -13.63 3.48 14.74
CA LEU A 16 -13.69 3.01 13.35
C LEU A 16 -12.45 2.23 12.95
N PRO A 17 -12.58 1.21 12.08
CA PRO A 17 -11.46 0.50 11.49
C PRO A 17 -10.54 1.40 10.68
N VAL A 18 -9.29 0.96 10.50
CA VAL A 18 -8.32 1.58 9.59
C VAL A 18 -8.09 0.64 8.41
N LEU A 19 -8.30 1.14 7.19
CA LEU A 19 -7.95 0.48 5.94
C LEU A 19 -6.60 1.01 5.45
N LEU A 20 -5.63 0.11 5.25
CA LEU A 20 -4.31 0.42 4.72
C LEU A 20 -4.23 0.01 3.26
N VAL A 21 -4.05 1.01 2.37
CA VAL A 21 -4.01 0.83 0.91
C VAL A 21 -2.58 1.01 0.42
N SER A 22 -1.99 -0.07 -0.10
CA SER A 22 -0.58 -0.11 -0.53
C SER A 22 -0.33 0.68 -1.82
N GLY A 23 0.92 1.01 -2.07
CA GLY A 23 1.36 1.59 -3.35
C GLY A 23 1.46 0.54 -4.45
N ALA A 24 1.82 0.99 -5.66
CA ALA A 24 2.16 0.10 -6.76
C ALA A 24 3.32 -0.83 -6.37
N ASP A 25 3.33 -2.04 -6.91
CA ASP A 25 4.36 -3.06 -6.70
C ASP A 25 4.68 -3.34 -5.22
N SER A 26 3.65 -3.25 -4.37
CA SER A 26 3.81 -3.41 -2.92
C SER A 26 2.79 -4.38 -2.37
N HIS A 27 3.28 -5.36 -1.61
CA HIS A 27 2.42 -6.23 -0.82
C HIS A 27 1.92 -5.54 0.45
N CYS A 28 0.79 -6.02 0.99
CA CYS A 28 0.24 -5.52 2.26
C CYS A 28 1.21 -5.70 3.45
N THR A 29 2.18 -6.60 3.34
CA THR A 29 3.23 -6.83 4.35
C THR A 29 4.19 -5.65 4.51
N ARG A 30 4.22 -4.71 3.56
CA ARG A 30 4.96 -3.46 3.71
C ARG A 30 4.36 -2.49 4.74
N TRP A 31 3.14 -2.70 5.14
CA TRP A 31 2.56 -2.11 6.33
C TRP A 31 3.03 -2.91 7.54
N THR A 32 4.15 -2.49 8.13
CA THR A 32 4.84 -3.22 9.19
C THR A 32 4.15 -3.06 10.55
N SER A 33 4.53 -3.91 11.51
CA SER A 33 4.08 -3.84 12.91
C SER A 33 4.34 -2.47 13.54
N ALA A 34 5.38 -1.78 13.12
CA ALA A 34 5.69 -0.43 13.61
C ALA A 34 4.56 0.61 13.38
N LEU A 35 3.71 0.40 12.35
CA LEU A 35 2.51 1.21 12.15
C LEU A 35 1.27 0.52 12.73
N ILE A 36 1.15 -0.79 12.55
CA ILE A 36 -0.06 -1.54 12.89
C ILE A 36 -0.27 -1.62 14.40
N GLU A 37 0.77 -1.97 15.16
CA GLU A 37 0.67 -2.13 16.61
C GLU A 37 0.22 -0.85 17.35
N PRO A 38 0.75 0.36 17.04
CA PRO A 38 0.23 1.59 17.61
C PRO A 38 -1.24 1.85 17.30
N LEU A 39 -1.69 1.58 16.06
CA LEU A 39 -3.11 1.75 15.70
C LEU A 39 -4.00 0.76 16.47
N GLN A 40 -3.56 -0.47 16.62
CA GLN A 40 -4.25 -1.48 17.42
C GLN A 40 -4.27 -1.14 18.91
N ALA A 41 -3.17 -0.58 19.43
CA ALA A 41 -3.10 -0.12 20.83
C ALA A 41 -4.06 1.06 21.11
N LEU A 42 -4.38 1.86 20.08
CA LEU A 42 -5.42 2.91 20.14
C LEU A 42 -6.83 2.35 19.93
N GLY A 43 -6.94 1.06 19.63
CA GLY A 43 -8.21 0.40 19.50
C GLY A 43 -8.71 0.15 18.09
N HIS A 44 -8.03 0.59 17.11
CA HIS A 44 -8.48 0.38 15.75
C HIS A 44 -8.31 -1.07 15.31
N ARG A 45 -9.34 -1.62 14.66
CA ARG A 45 -9.18 -2.79 13.83
C ARG A 45 -8.46 -2.37 12.54
N VAL A 46 -7.33 -2.99 12.21
CA VAL A 46 -6.55 -2.67 11.03
C VAL A 46 -6.79 -3.70 9.96
N VAL A 47 -7.20 -3.27 8.77
CA VAL A 47 -7.36 -4.09 7.56
C VAL A 47 -6.31 -3.67 6.55
N ARG A 48 -5.58 -4.63 6.01
CA ARG A 48 -4.64 -4.44 4.90
C ARG A 48 -4.82 -5.58 3.89
N TYR A 49 -4.60 -5.29 2.64
CA TYR A 49 -4.80 -6.26 1.55
C TYR A 49 -3.77 -6.08 0.44
N ASP A 50 -3.59 -7.11 -0.36
CA ASP A 50 -2.83 -7.02 -1.60
C ASP A 50 -3.77 -6.57 -2.72
N HIS A 51 -3.35 -5.60 -3.52
CA HIS A 51 -4.07 -5.25 -4.75
C HIS A 51 -4.13 -6.45 -5.70
N ARG A 52 -5.09 -6.43 -6.65
CA ARG A 52 -5.04 -7.34 -7.80
C ARG A 52 -3.65 -7.30 -8.43
N ASP A 53 -3.15 -8.42 -8.96
CA ASP A 53 -1.80 -8.63 -9.49
C ASP A 53 -0.66 -8.54 -8.46
N SER A 54 -0.96 -8.27 -7.19
CA SER A 54 0.04 -8.19 -6.13
C SER A 54 -0.16 -9.30 -5.10
N GLY A 55 0.93 -9.71 -4.45
CA GLY A 55 0.91 -10.65 -3.33
C GLY A 55 0.11 -11.92 -3.60
N LEU A 56 -0.80 -12.26 -2.71
CA LEU A 56 -1.66 -13.44 -2.81
C LEU A 56 -3.02 -13.16 -3.45
N SER A 57 -3.29 -11.94 -3.90
CA SER A 57 -4.53 -11.59 -4.57
C SER A 57 -4.60 -12.15 -6.00
N SER A 58 -5.80 -12.09 -6.57
CA SER A 58 -6.09 -12.60 -7.92
C SER A 58 -5.20 -11.96 -8.98
N LYS A 59 -4.80 -12.75 -9.96
CA LYS A 59 -4.03 -12.29 -11.12
C LYS A 59 -4.97 -12.01 -12.27
N VAL A 60 -4.83 -10.83 -12.85
CA VAL A 60 -5.58 -10.39 -14.02
C VAL A 60 -4.82 -10.81 -15.28
N PRO A 61 -5.48 -11.34 -16.33
CA PRO A 61 -4.82 -11.62 -17.59
C PRO A 61 -4.11 -10.37 -18.15
N SER A 62 -2.91 -10.54 -18.69
CA SER A 62 -2.05 -9.43 -19.12
C SER A 62 -2.62 -8.56 -20.26
N ASP A 63 -3.66 -9.04 -20.93
CA ASP A 63 -4.42 -8.33 -21.96
C ASP A 63 -5.62 -7.54 -21.41
N VAL A 64 -5.88 -7.64 -20.10
CA VAL A 64 -6.96 -6.93 -19.41
C VAL A 64 -6.36 -5.80 -18.59
N GLY A 65 -6.60 -4.57 -19.03
CA GLY A 65 -6.24 -3.38 -18.23
C GLY A 65 -7.23 -3.13 -17.10
N TYR A 66 -6.80 -2.41 -16.07
CA TYR A 66 -7.66 -1.91 -15.01
C TYR A 66 -7.25 -0.49 -14.60
N THR A 67 -8.16 0.21 -13.97
CA THR A 67 -8.07 1.62 -13.61
C THR A 67 -7.93 1.82 -12.10
N LEU A 68 -7.79 3.07 -11.65
CA LEU A 68 -7.85 3.40 -10.23
C LEU A 68 -9.25 3.17 -9.66
N ASP A 69 -10.30 3.30 -10.49
CA ASP A 69 -11.69 3.04 -10.08
C ASP A 69 -11.87 1.56 -9.76
N ASP A 70 -11.34 0.65 -10.61
CA ASP A 70 -11.33 -0.79 -10.34
C ASP A 70 -10.62 -1.14 -9.02
N LEU A 71 -9.54 -0.42 -8.70
CA LEU A 71 -8.81 -0.63 -7.44
C LEU A 71 -9.55 -0.04 -6.23
N ALA A 72 -10.35 1.01 -6.43
CA ALA A 72 -11.25 1.55 -5.40
C ALA A 72 -12.40 0.59 -5.13
N ASP A 73 -12.97 -0.03 -6.16
CA ASP A 73 -13.98 -1.09 -6.04
C ASP A 73 -13.42 -2.31 -5.27
N ASP A 74 -12.17 -2.70 -5.53
CA ASP A 74 -11.49 -3.75 -4.76
C ASP A 74 -11.37 -3.36 -3.28
N ALA A 75 -11.03 -2.11 -2.98
CA ALA A 75 -10.96 -1.62 -1.61
C ALA A 75 -12.32 -1.69 -0.90
N LEU A 76 -13.41 -1.34 -1.61
CA LEU A 76 -14.78 -1.49 -1.11
C LEU A 76 -15.12 -2.96 -0.86
N ALA A 77 -14.82 -3.84 -1.81
CA ALA A 77 -15.06 -5.28 -1.65
C ALA A 77 -14.30 -5.86 -0.44
N VAL A 78 -13.08 -5.38 -0.19
CA VAL A 78 -12.32 -5.75 1.01
C VAL A 78 -13.02 -5.24 2.27
N MET A 79 -13.48 -4.00 2.30
CA MET A 79 -14.23 -3.47 3.43
C MET A 79 -15.49 -4.30 3.70
N GLU A 80 -16.25 -4.63 2.66
CA GLU A 80 -17.47 -5.46 2.76
C GLU A 80 -17.17 -6.85 3.29
N ALA A 81 -16.15 -7.53 2.74
CA ALA A 81 -15.74 -8.86 3.19
C ALA A 81 -15.34 -8.90 4.67
N HIS A 82 -14.92 -7.76 5.21
CA HIS A 82 -14.56 -7.60 6.62
C HIS A 82 -15.65 -6.96 7.47
N GLY A 83 -16.86 -6.71 6.94
CA GLY A 83 -17.95 -6.06 7.64
C GLY A 83 -17.60 -4.64 8.09
N VAL A 84 -16.83 -3.92 7.28
CA VAL A 84 -16.42 -2.53 7.52
C VAL A 84 -17.33 -1.61 6.70
N GLU A 85 -18.28 -0.97 7.36
CA GLU A 85 -19.16 -0.01 6.68
C GLU A 85 -18.44 1.30 6.40
N ARG A 86 -17.61 1.77 7.33
CA ARG A 86 -16.86 3.02 7.24
C ARG A 86 -15.49 2.87 7.89
N ALA A 87 -14.45 3.47 7.30
CA ALA A 87 -13.08 3.36 7.80
C ALA A 87 -12.30 4.68 7.74
N HIS A 88 -11.27 4.79 8.57
CA HIS A 88 -10.15 5.68 8.30
C HIS A 88 -9.29 5.03 7.21
N VAL A 89 -9.02 5.75 6.12
CA VAL A 89 -8.21 5.24 5.00
C VAL A 89 -6.82 5.85 5.06
N ILE A 90 -5.79 5.01 5.05
CA ILE A 90 -4.39 5.44 4.93
C ILE A 90 -3.85 4.85 3.63
N GLY A 91 -3.60 5.71 2.65
CA GLY A 91 -3.10 5.32 1.33
C GLY A 91 -1.68 5.82 1.08
N ARG A 92 -0.80 4.93 0.61
CA ARG A 92 0.58 5.26 0.24
C ARG A 92 0.74 5.23 -1.28
N SER A 93 1.34 6.29 -1.86
CA SER A 93 1.62 6.39 -3.30
C SER A 93 0.35 6.14 -4.13
N MET A 94 0.31 5.15 -5.03
CA MET A 94 -0.88 4.73 -5.77
C MET A 94 -2.06 4.43 -4.84
N GLY A 95 -1.83 3.82 -3.67
CA GLY A 95 -2.89 3.59 -2.68
C GLY A 95 -3.52 4.87 -2.14
N GLY A 96 -2.78 5.97 -2.15
CA GLY A 96 -3.36 7.29 -1.84
C GLY A 96 -4.21 7.83 -2.99
N MET A 97 -3.87 7.52 -4.25
CA MET A 97 -4.74 7.85 -5.40
C MET A 97 -6.05 7.07 -5.33
N VAL A 98 -5.98 5.77 -5.06
CA VAL A 98 -7.14 4.90 -4.81
C VAL A 98 -8.00 5.43 -3.67
N GLY A 99 -7.37 5.84 -2.56
CA GLY A 99 -8.08 6.44 -1.42
C GLY A 99 -8.78 7.74 -1.76
N GLN A 100 -8.24 8.55 -2.68
CA GLN A 100 -8.89 9.77 -3.17
C GLN A 100 -10.12 9.43 -4.02
N VAL A 101 -10.03 8.48 -4.95
CA VAL A 101 -11.18 8.00 -5.73
C VAL A 101 -12.25 7.50 -4.77
N LEU A 102 -11.89 6.62 -3.83
CA LEU A 102 -12.81 6.09 -2.83
C LEU A 102 -13.51 7.19 -2.02
N ALA A 103 -12.78 8.25 -1.63
CA ALA A 103 -13.36 9.34 -0.85
C ALA A 103 -14.26 10.26 -1.68
N LEU A 104 -14.04 10.37 -2.99
CA LEU A 104 -14.85 11.18 -3.89
C LEU A 104 -16.15 10.46 -4.28
N ASP A 105 -16.05 9.18 -4.61
CA ASP A 105 -17.17 8.42 -5.15
C ASP A 105 -18.01 7.75 -4.04
N HIS A 106 -17.38 7.46 -2.88
CA HIS A 106 -18.00 6.83 -1.72
C HIS A 106 -17.69 7.56 -0.41
N PRO A 107 -18.05 8.87 -0.29
CA PRO A 107 -17.72 9.70 0.87
C PRO A 107 -18.31 9.19 2.19
N ASP A 108 -19.38 8.43 2.14
CA ASP A 108 -19.99 7.76 3.29
C ASP A 108 -19.15 6.59 3.83
N ARG A 109 -18.30 5.99 3.01
CA ARG A 109 -17.44 4.87 3.36
C ARG A 109 -16.10 5.32 3.98
N VAL A 110 -15.70 6.59 3.80
CA VAL A 110 -14.43 7.17 4.26
C VAL A 110 -14.67 8.14 5.41
N ALA A 111 -14.16 7.81 6.60
CA ALA A 111 -14.25 8.69 7.77
C ALA A 111 -13.18 9.79 7.71
N THR A 112 -11.95 9.40 7.41
CA THR A 112 -10.82 10.31 7.14
C THR A 112 -9.91 9.67 6.10
N LEU A 113 -9.18 10.51 5.37
CA LEU A 113 -8.18 10.08 4.39
C LEU A 113 -6.81 10.64 4.76
N THR A 114 -5.84 9.75 4.94
CA THR A 114 -4.43 10.10 5.12
C THR A 114 -3.64 9.70 3.87
N LEU A 115 -2.96 10.67 3.28
CA LEU A 115 -2.15 10.49 2.07
C LEU A 115 -0.66 10.51 2.43
N ALA A 116 0.04 9.41 2.15
CA ALA A 116 1.48 9.31 2.34
C ALA A 116 2.17 9.21 0.95
N CYS A 117 3.06 10.14 0.64
CA CYS A 117 3.82 10.22 -0.62
C CYS A 117 2.92 9.99 -1.86
N SER A 118 1.78 10.65 -1.93
CA SER A 118 0.77 10.50 -2.98
C SER A 118 0.48 11.83 -3.67
N THR A 119 -0.20 11.76 -4.80
CA THR A 119 -0.60 12.89 -5.63
C THR A 119 -2.07 12.72 -6.07
N PRO A 120 -2.80 13.79 -6.41
CA PRO A 120 -4.15 13.66 -6.95
C PRO A 120 -4.18 13.09 -8.39
N GLY A 121 -3.03 12.92 -9.03
CA GLY A 121 -2.92 12.35 -10.38
C GLY A 121 -1.57 12.68 -11.02
N LEU A 122 -1.27 11.97 -12.10
CA LEU A 122 -0.10 12.26 -12.93
C LEU A 122 -0.48 13.30 -14.01
N GLY A 123 0.46 14.20 -14.34
CA GLY A 123 0.30 15.17 -15.42
C GLY A 123 -0.36 16.49 -15.05
N ASP A 124 -0.61 16.77 -13.77
CA ASP A 124 -1.02 18.12 -13.33
C ASP A 124 0.23 19.03 -13.24
N GLU A 125 0.34 19.99 -14.16
CA GLU A 125 1.48 20.91 -14.24
C GLU A 125 1.65 21.80 -13.00
N ARG A 126 0.63 21.89 -12.14
CA ARG A 126 0.68 22.65 -10.87
C ARG A 126 1.43 21.89 -9.77
N LEU A 127 1.67 20.60 -9.96
CA LEU A 127 2.33 19.75 -8.98
C LEU A 127 3.82 19.62 -9.27
N PRO A 128 4.67 19.51 -8.23
CA PRO A 128 6.08 19.21 -8.42
C PRO A 128 6.23 17.87 -9.16
N VAL A 129 7.05 17.86 -10.18
CA VAL A 129 7.45 16.63 -10.86
C VAL A 129 8.56 15.92 -10.10
N ALA A 130 8.70 14.62 -10.28
CA ALA A 130 9.85 13.89 -9.78
C ALA A 130 11.14 14.42 -10.43
N THR A 131 12.26 14.31 -9.72
CA THR A 131 13.55 14.71 -10.27
C THR A 131 13.91 13.83 -11.47
N ASP A 132 14.66 14.39 -12.44
CA ASP A 132 15.10 13.65 -13.64
C ASP A 132 15.83 12.34 -13.24
N TRP A 133 16.69 12.41 -12.22
CA TRP A 133 17.36 11.22 -11.67
C TRP A 133 16.38 10.11 -11.25
N LEU A 134 15.30 10.46 -10.57
CA LEU A 134 14.30 9.47 -10.12
C LEU A 134 13.51 8.92 -11.30
N LEU A 135 13.14 9.78 -12.26
CA LEU A 135 12.42 9.36 -13.47
C LEU A 135 13.25 8.41 -14.32
N GLU A 136 14.55 8.67 -14.49
CA GLU A 136 15.48 7.79 -15.18
C GLU A 136 15.55 6.41 -14.50
N ARG A 137 15.73 6.37 -13.18
CA ARG A 137 15.78 5.12 -12.40
C ARG A 137 14.48 4.32 -12.48
N MET A 138 13.35 4.98 -12.35
CA MET A 138 12.04 4.31 -12.48
C MET A 138 11.84 3.77 -13.89
N THR A 139 12.23 4.54 -14.92
CA THR A 139 12.13 4.11 -16.32
C THR A 139 13.02 2.91 -16.60
N GLU A 140 14.29 2.95 -16.19
CA GLU A 140 15.21 1.83 -16.32
C GLU A 140 14.63 0.55 -15.69
N ARG A 141 14.03 0.69 -14.52
CA ARG A 141 13.42 -0.42 -13.78
C ARG A 141 12.23 -1.04 -14.50
N LEU A 142 11.40 -0.24 -15.13
CA LEU A 142 10.27 -0.72 -15.95
C LEU A 142 10.76 -1.59 -17.13
N PHE A 143 11.88 -1.22 -17.75
CA PHE A 143 12.41 -1.97 -18.89
C PHE A 143 13.22 -3.20 -18.48
N THR A 144 13.91 -3.16 -17.35
CA THR A 144 14.74 -4.28 -16.91
C THR A 144 13.96 -5.35 -16.18
N GLY A 145 12.88 -4.95 -15.52
CA GLY A 145 12.07 -5.82 -14.66
C GLY A 145 12.83 -6.34 -13.43
N PRO A 146 12.17 -7.13 -12.59
CA PRO A 146 12.78 -7.67 -11.38
C PRO A 146 13.73 -8.84 -11.70
N PRO A 147 14.80 -9.01 -10.92
CA PRO A 147 15.70 -10.14 -11.06
C PRO A 147 15.03 -11.46 -10.67
N ARG A 148 15.60 -12.60 -11.08
CA ARG A 148 14.99 -13.92 -10.88
C ARG A 148 15.26 -14.55 -9.51
N GLY A 149 16.37 -14.21 -8.84
CA GLY A 149 16.76 -14.78 -7.54
C GLY A 149 16.08 -14.09 -6.35
N GLU A 150 15.71 -14.82 -5.31
CA GLU A 150 15.05 -14.24 -4.12
C GLU A 150 15.90 -13.18 -3.43
N ALA A 151 17.20 -13.46 -3.23
CA ALA A 151 18.12 -12.51 -2.61
C ALA A 151 18.31 -11.25 -3.48
N ASP A 152 18.41 -11.43 -4.79
CA ASP A 152 18.56 -10.32 -5.74
C ASP A 152 17.28 -9.48 -5.81
N ARG A 153 16.12 -10.11 -5.72
CA ARG A 153 14.81 -9.41 -5.62
C ARG A 153 14.70 -8.60 -4.35
N ALA A 154 15.07 -9.18 -3.22
CA ALA A 154 15.05 -8.47 -1.94
C ALA A 154 16.00 -7.26 -1.97
N ALA A 155 17.21 -7.41 -2.52
CA ALA A 155 18.15 -6.31 -2.72
C ALA A 155 17.57 -5.24 -3.68
N TRP A 156 16.93 -5.68 -4.75
CA TRP A 156 16.27 -4.82 -5.73
C TRP A 156 15.13 -4.00 -5.10
N ILE A 157 14.34 -4.58 -4.19
CA ILE A 157 13.32 -3.87 -3.42
C ILE A 157 13.96 -2.85 -2.47
N VAL A 158 15.02 -3.24 -1.75
CA VAL A 158 15.72 -2.36 -0.81
C VAL A 158 16.33 -1.16 -1.53
N GLU A 159 16.95 -1.35 -2.69
CA GLU A 159 17.47 -0.27 -3.52
C GLU A 159 16.38 0.76 -3.86
N GLN A 160 15.19 0.30 -4.26
CA GLN A 160 14.08 1.20 -4.53
C GLN A 160 13.63 1.96 -3.27
N ASP A 161 13.57 1.30 -2.13
CA ASP A 161 13.23 1.95 -0.88
C ASP A 161 14.25 3.05 -0.49
N GLU A 162 15.51 2.87 -0.88
CA GLU A 162 16.56 3.87 -0.65
C GLU A 162 16.39 5.12 -1.51
N TRP A 163 15.85 5.00 -2.73
CA TRP A 163 15.58 6.17 -3.59
C TRP A 163 14.56 7.13 -2.96
N PHE A 164 13.60 6.59 -2.19
CA PHE A 164 12.56 7.36 -1.53
C PHE A 164 12.88 7.66 -0.06
N ALA A 165 14.02 7.18 0.43
CA ALA A 165 14.41 7.40 1.82
C ALA A 165 14.80 8.85 2.07
N GLY A 166 14.12 9.49 3.00
CA GLY A 166 14.54 10.78 3.52
C GLY A 166 15.77 10.65 4.43
N SER A 167 16.57 11.70 4.50
CA SER A 167 17.77 11.75 5.38
C SER A 167 17.44 11.94 6.85
N ARG A 168 16.26 12.46 7.18
CA ARG A 168 15.88 12.83 8.54
C ARG A 168 15.52 11.63 9.43
N TYR A 169 14.92 10.60 8.84
CA TYR A 169 14.47 9.39 9.54
C TYR A 169 15.03 8.17 8.83
N ALA A 170 16.33 7.95 9.01
CA ALA A 170 17.02 6.84 8.38
C ALA A 170 16.51 5.50 8.95
N VAL A 171 16.00 4.64 8.07
CA VAL A 171 15.71 3.24 8.40
C VAL A 171 16.95 2.42 8.00
N PRO A 172 17.52 1.63 8.91
CA PRO A 172 18.68 0.80 8.58
C PRO A 172 18.38 -0.15 7.39
N THR A 173 19.31 -0.29 6.46
CA THR A 173 19.21 -1.20 5.30
C THR A 173 18.88 -2.63 5.73
N ALA A 174 19.44 -3.10 6.86
CA ALA A 174 19.14 -4.42 7.41
C ALA A 174 17.64 -4.59 7.74
N SER A 175 16.99 -3.58 8.30
CA SER A 175 15.55 -3.62 8.60
C SER A 175 14.71 -3.65 7.34
N ARG A 176 15.11 -2.92 6.29
CA ARG A 176 14.44 -2.96 4.97
C ARG A 176 14.60 -4.32 4.33
N LEU A 177 15.78 -4.92 4.42
CA LEU A 177 16.05 -6.24 3.87
C LEU A 177 15.18 -7.33 4.50
N VAL A 178 14.93 -7.27 5.81
CA VAL A 178 14.02 -8.21 6.50
C VAL A 178 12.60 -8.12 5.92
N VAL A 179 12.09 -6.92 5.69
CA VAL A 179 10.75 -6.71 5.09
C VAL A 179 10.74 -7.20 3.65
N ALA A 180 11.76 -6.87 2.86
CA ALA A 180 11.86 -7.27 1.47
C ALA A 180 11.96 -8.80 1.30
N LEU A 181 12.75 -9.48 2.15
CA LEU A 181 12.84 -10.94 2.15
C LEU A 181 11.50 -11.60 2.51
N ALA A 182 10.79 -11.05 3.50
CA ALA A 182 9.46 -11.55 3.87
C ALA A 182 8.44 -11.36 2.74
N GLU A 183 8.52 -10.26 2.01
CA GLU A 183 7.68 -9.98 0.84
C GLU A 183 7.96 -10.99 -0.29
N VAL A 184 9.23 -11.20 -0.63
CA VAL A 184 9.65 -12.13 -1.67
C VAL A 184 9.29 -13.58 -1.32
N ALA A 185 9.52 -13.99 -0.07
CA ALA A 185 9.19 -15.35 0.39
C ALA A 185 7.68 -15.62 0.41
N ARG A 186 6.85 -14.58 0.65
CA ARG A 186 5.40 -14.73 0.69
C ARG A 186 4.82 -14.96 -0.70
N CYS A 187 5.19 -14.19 -1.66
CA CYS A 187 4.78 -14.34 -3.05
C CYS A 187 5.55 -13.39 -3.95
N TRP A 188 6.14 -13.93 -4.99
CA TRP A 188 6.78 -13.15 -6.03
C TRP A 188 6.45 -13.73 -7.41
N TYR A 189 6.09 -12.87 -8.36
CA TYR A 189 5.77 -13.24 -9.76
C TYR A 189 6.90 -12.91 -10.70
#